data_bf51698f705ceda6dbe37f9a1dbdee7e
#
_entry.id   bf51698f705ceda6dbe37f9a1dbdee7e
#
_cell.length_a   1.000
_cell.length_b   1.000
_cell.length_c   1.000
_cell.angle_alpha   90.00
_cell.angle_beta   90.00
_cell.angle_gamma   90.00
#
_symmetry.space_group_name_H-M   'P 1'
#
loop_
_entity.id
_entity.type
_entity.pdbx_description
1 polymer ?
#
loop_
_entity_poly.entity_id
_entity_poly.type
_entity_poly.pdbx_seq_one_letter_code
_entity_poly.pdbx_strand_id
1 'polypeptide(L)'
;MAASITSRLAILGLLGPMVALAAPSVSLKFDFGPGPVAPSYTQVTAGMDYSPERGFGFEPGAVLTGIENTGSDPVRNDALTSTTPFYFSAALPAEGNYRVTVVLTRVDGKSPVTIKAELRRLMVDQFVPSASGDTCAFIVNTRTPKIVAAGAIKAGIVMLKAPRETVQEAWAWDKLLTLEFNGRAPAVCAVEIEPVEVPTLFLLGDSTVCDQMHEPYTSWGQMLPGFLKPEIAVANHAESGETYRDSIGRRRLDKIISVMKPGDWLFMQFGHNDQKQIAAGNGGPFTTYQAEMKVHIAAVKRAGGHAVVISSMERRGFDANGHIVPSLIDYAQAAREVAAEEQVPFIDLNAMSKKFYEALGPEKSALAFAAPEGKQDNTHHNNYGSYELARCIVQAIRDEKLELARFIRDDLVVFDPAKPDSFESFAVPPSPNFSNQRPLGD
;
A
#
# COMPACT_ATOMS: atom_id res chain seq x y z
N MET A 1 58.10 -54.49 4.54
CA MET A 1 57.16 -53.64 5.35
C MET A 1 57.50 -52.18 5.06
N ALA A 2 56.73 -51.54 4.22
CA ALA A 2 56.85 -50.11 3.91
C ALA A 2 55.51 -49.42 4.23
N ALA A 3 55.53 -48.51 5.19
CA ALA A 3 54.36 -47.74 5.61
C ALA A 3 54.29 -46.46 4.75
N SER A 4 53.14 -46.29 4.07
CA SER A 4 52.82 -45.11 3.28
C SER A 4 52.16 -44.06 4.20
N ILE A 5 52.74 -42.88 4.29
CA ILE A 5 52.21 -41.71 4.98
C ILE A 5 51.52 -40.84 3.93
N THR A 6 50.21 -40.77 3.95
CA THR A 6 49.41 -39.85 3.14
C THR A 6 49.16 -38.56 3.91
N SER A 7 49.79 -37.47 3.50
CA SER A 7 49.54 -36.11 3.99
C SER A 7 48.27 -35.57 3.41
N ARG A 8 47.28 -35.23 4.25
CA ARG A 8 46.09 -34.46 3.87
C ARG A 8 46.38 -32.96 4.02
N LEU A 9 46.41 -32.26 2.90
CA LEU A 9 46.46 -30.79 2.86
C LEU A 9 45.06 -30.26 3.17
N ALA A 10 44.88 -29.56 4.27
CA ALA A 10 43.66 -28.81 4.57
C ALA A 10 43.80 -27.41 3.96
N ILE A 11 42.99 -27.12 2.97
CA ILE A 11 42.85 -25.76 2.42
C ILE A 11 41.88 -25.02 3.31
N LEU A 12 42.40 -24.10 4.12
CA LEU A 12 41.58 -23.11 4.86
C LEU A 12 41.20 -22.00 3.87
N GLY A 13 39.97 -21.99 3.40
CA GLY A 13 39.40 -20.88 2.64
C GLY A 13 39.13 -19.68 3.56
N LEU A 14 39.92 -18.63 3.44
CA LEU A 14 39.64 -17.33 4.04
C LEU A 14 38.44 -16.69 3.31
N LEU A 15 37.24 -16.79 3.87
CA LEU A 15 36.12 -15.94 3.53
C LEU A 15 36.33 -14.58 4.20
N GLY A 16 36.91 -13.64 3.45
CA GLY A 16 36.93 -12.23 3.86
C GLY A 16 35.52 -11.65 3.88
N PRO A 17 35.20 -10.72 4.80
CA PRO A 17 33.92 -10.05 4.82
C PRO A 17 33.77 -9.25 3.52
N MET A 18 32.74 -9.56 2.74
CA MET A 18 32.32 -8.75 1.62
C MET A 18 31.71 -7.47 2.22
N VAL A 19 32.47 -6.38 2.25
CA VAL A 19 31.94 -5.04 2.57
C VAL A 19 31.06 -4.65 1.41
N ALA A 20 29.77 -4.77 1.59
CA ALA A 20 28.80 -4.15 0.68
C ALA A 20 28.99 -2.62 0.80
N LEU A 21 29.58 -2.01 -0.23
CA LEU A 21 29.55 -0.55 -0.38
C LEU A 21 28.07 -0.14 -0.47
N ALA A 22 27.57 0.51 0.57
CA ALA A 22 26.28 1.17 0.54
C ALA A 22 26.29 2.15 -0.64
N ALA A 23 25.34 2.04 -1.55
CA ALA A 23 25.13 3.05 -2.58
C ALA A 23 24.97 4.41 -1.90
N PRO A 24 25.52 5.52 -2.46
CA PRO A 24 25.36 6.83 -1.88
C PRO A 24 23.85 7.13 -1.74
N SER A 25 23.41 7.44 -0.54
CA SER A 25 22.03 7.83 -0.25
C SER A 25 21.81 9.21 -0.83
N VAL A 26 21.30 9.28 -2.06
CA VAL A 26 20.90 10.56 -2.67
C VAL A 26 19.61 10.99 -1.99
N SER A 27 19.67 11.96 -1.10
CA SER A 27 18.51 12.66 -0.56
C SER A 27 18.09 13.73 -1.56
N LEU A 28 16.81 13.70 -1.97
CA LEU A 28 16.21 14.74 -2.79
C LEU A 28 15.50 15.73 -1.87
N LYS A 29 15.77 17.02 -2.04
CA LYS A 29 15.19 18.09 -1.22
C LYS A 29 14.62 19.17 -2.12
N PHE A 30 13.33 19.41 -2.00
CA PHE A 30 12.56 20.32 -2.82
C PHE A 30 11.97 21.43 -1.96
N ASP A 31 12.18 22.67 -2.35
CA ASP A 31 11.68 23.88 -1.70
C ASP A 31 10.61 24.50 -2.62
N PHE A 32 9.39 24.58 -2.13
CA PHE A 32 8.20 24.90 -2.91
C PHE A 32 7.79 26.35 -2.66
N GLY A 33 8.02 27.17 -3.66
CA GLY A 33 7.56 28.56 -3.62
C GLY A 33 8.38 29.51 -4.48
N PRO A 34 7.98 30.81 -4.53
CA PRO A 34 8.64 31.82 -5.33
C PRO A 34 9.83 32.49 -4.64
N GLY A 35 10.00 32.28 -3.33
CA GLY A 35 10.98 33.00 -2.51
C GLY A 35 12.41 32.48 -2.64
N PRO A 36 13.30 32.95 -1.75
CA PRO A 36 14.68 32.47 -1.70
C PRO A 36 14.75 31.00 -1.28
N VAL A 37 15.51 30.22 -2.05
CA VAL A 37 15.67 28.77 -1.83
C VAL A 37 16.47 28.47 -0.56
N ALA A 38 15.99 27.54 0.25
CA ALA A 38 16.73 27.06 1.41
C ALA A 38 18.06 26.38 0.99
N PRO A 39 19.13 26.50 1.78
CA PRO A 39 20.40 25.87 1.45
C PRO A 39 20.27 24.36 1.24
N SER A 40 20.87 23.84 0.18
CA SER A 40 20.83 22.42 -0.26
C SER A 40 19.50 21.90 -0.79
N TYR A 41 18.51 22.77 -0.98
CA TYR A 41 17.26 22.42 -1.66
C TYR A 41 17.26 22.81 -3.13
N THR A 42 16.42 22.14 -3.90
CA THR A 42 16.10 22.49 -5.28
C THR A 42 14.78 23.25 -5.30
N GLN A 43 14.77 24.42 -5.92
CA GLN A 43 13.56 25.22 -6.03
C GLN A 43 12.51 24.55 -6.93
N VAL A 44 11.25 24.59 -6.49
CA VAL A 44 10.08 24.16 -7.27
C VAL A 44 9.07 25.29 -7.31
N THR A 45 8.83 25.85 -8.50
CA THR A 45 7.87 26.94 -8.70
C THR A 45 6.60 26.43 -9.40
N ALA A 46 5.52 27.19 -9.31
CA ALA A 46 4.18 26.83 -9.76
C ALA A 46 4.08 26.34 -11.23
N GLY A 47 4.96 26.78 -12.13
CA GLY A 47 4.96 26.40 -13.54
C GLY A 47 5.92 25.26 -13.90
N MET A 48 6.45 24.54 -12.92
CA MET A 48 7.39 23.44 -13.18
C MET A 48 6.67 22.12 -13.38
N ASP A 49 6.05 21.90 -14.54
CA ASP A 49 5.51 20.59 -14.91
C ASP A 49 6.62 19.53 -14.92
N TYR A 50 6.28 18.27 -14.58
CA TYR A 50 7.25 17.18 -14.63
C TYR A 50 7.90 17.06 -16.03
N SER A 51 9.21 16.90 -16.08
CA SER A 51 9.91 16.48 -17.28
C SER A 51 11.01 15.45 -16.97
N PRO A 52 11.23 14.48 -17.86
CA PRO A 52 12.27 13.46 -17.66
C PRO A 52 13.69 14.05 -17.51
N GLU A 53 13.96 15.18 -18.18
CA GLU A 53 15.27 15.85 -18.17
C GLU A 53 15.56 16.50 -16.81
N ARG A 54 14.51 17.04 -16.16
CA ARG A 54 14.62 17.62 -14.82
C ARG A 54 14.52 16.56 -13.74
N GLY A 55 13.73 15.51 -13.99
CA GLY A 55 13.51 14.41 -13.07
C GLY A 55 12.55 14.72 -11.91
N PHE A 56 11.87 15.88 -11.92
CA PHE A 56 10.83 16.23 -10.96
C PHE A 56 9.89 17.29 -11.53
N GLY A 57 8.74 17.48 -10.87
CA GLY A 57 7.78 18.52 -11.22
C GLY A 57 6.34 18.11 -10.93
N PHE A 58 5.41 18.98 -11.33
CA PHE A 58 3.97 18.72 -11.14
C PHE A 58 3.40 17.95 -12.32
N GLU A 59 2.50 17.02 -12.00
CA GLU A 59 1.66 16.40 -13.02
C GLU A 59 0.59 17.40 -13.51
N PRO A 60 0.20 17.37 -14.79
CA PRO A 60 -0.80 18.27 -15.33
C PRO A 60 -2.16 18.16 -14.63
N GLY A 61 -2.89 19.27 -14.50
CA GLY A 61 -4.30 19.28 -14.07
C GLY A 61 -4.65 20.27 -12.98
N ALA A 62 -3.70 20.78 -12.20
CA ALA A 62 -3.94 21.79 -11.17
C ALA A 62 -3.26 23.13 -11.49
N VAL A 63 -3.91 24.21 -11.07
CA VAL A 63 -3.30 25.55 -11.10
C VAL A 63 -2.70 25.83 -9.73
N LEU A 64 -1.38 26.00 -9.70
CA LEU A 64 -0.64 26.29 -8.48
C LEU A 64 -0.37 27.78 -8.33
N THR A 65 -0.41 28.28 -7.10
CA THR A 65 -0.11 29.65 -6.74
C THR A 65 0.94 29.66 -5.65
N GLY A 66 1.96 30.50 -5.82
CA GLY A 66 2.95 30.78 -4.78
C GLY A 66 2.37 31.69 -3.70
N ILE A 67 2.69 31.38 -2.46
CA ILE A 67 2.38 32.22 -1.30
C ILE A 67 3.67 32.51 -0.55
N GLU A 68 3.77 33.71 0.03
CA GLU A 68 4.85 34.09 0.91
C GLU A 68 4.37 34.05 2.36
N ASN A 69 5.14 33.42 3.22
CA ASN A 69 4.91 33.35 4.65
C ASN A 69 5.84 34.38 5.36
N THR A 70 5.46 34.78 6.55
CA THR A 70 6.32 35.64 7.41
C THR A 70 7.10 34.75 8.37
N GLY A 71 8.42 34.69 8.22
CA GLY A 71 9.27 33.90 9.11
C GLY A 71 10.74 33.98 8.74
N SER A 72 11.61 33.50 9.63
CA SER A 72 13.05 33.47 9.39
C SER A 72 13.57 32.09 8.94
N ASP A 73 12.73 31.07 8.98
CA ASP A 73 13.09 29.72 8.49
C ASP A 73 12.95 29.65 6.98
N PRO A 74 14.05 29.52 6.24
CA PRO A 74 14.00 29.54 4.76
C PRO A 74 13.16 28.40 4.17
N VAL A 75 12.96 27.29 4.86
CA VAL A 75 12.13 26.17 4.40
C VAL A 75 10.63 26.43 4.60
N ARG A 76 10.26 27.46 5.37
CA ARG A 76 8.87 27.79 5.74
C ARG A 76 8.44 29.19 5.31
N ASN A 77 9.32 29.95 4.66
CA ASN A 77 9.01 31.34 4.27
C ASN A 77 8.03 31.45 3.11
N ASP A 78 7.84 30.40 2.35
CA ASP A 78 6.92 30.37 1.22
C ASP A 78 6.35 28.97 1.00
N ALA A 79 5.40 28.85 0.08
CA ALA A 79 4.78 27.59 -0.26
C ALA A 79 4.10 27.66 -1.63
N LEU A 80 3.74 26.51 -2.17
CA LEU A 80 2.79 26.39 -3.27
C LEU A 80 1.47 25.81 -2.77
N THR A 81 0.36 26.37 -3.27
CA THR A 81 -0.99 25.98 -2.92
C THR A 81 -1.87 25.87 -4.16
N SER A 82 -2.97 25.13 -4.04
CA SER A 82 -4.00 25.03 -5.07
C SER A 82 -5.38 24.87 -4.39
N THR A 83 -6.44 25.28 -5.08
CA THR A 83 -7.84 25.03 -4.67
C THR A 83 -8.35 23.66 -5.11
N THR A 84 -7.55 22.91 -5.84
CA THR A 84 -7.83 21.53 -6.27
C THR A 84 -6.65 20.63 -5.90
N PRO A 85 -6.86 19.31 -5.75
CA PRO A 85 -5.75 18.39 -5.54
C PRO A 85 -4.69 18.51 -6.64
N PHE A 86 -3.42 18.38 -6.25
CA PHE A 86 -2.29 18.43 -7.20
C PHE A 86 -1.30 17.31 -6.91
N TYR A 87 -0.55 16.94 -7.94
CA TYR A 87 0.41 15.86 -7.88
C TYR A 87 1.82 16.37 -8.13
N PHE A 88 2.78 15.85 -7.38
CA PHE A 88 4.20 16.10 -7.56
C PHE A 88 4.94 14.78 -7.72
N SER A 89 5.73 14.65 -8.78
CA SER A 89 6.52 13.46 -9.10
C SER A 89 8.01 13.77 -9.03
N ALA A 90 8.79 12.83 -8.50
CA ALA A 90 10.25 12.87 -8.46
C ALA A 90 10.86 11.54 -8.90
N ALA A 91 11.82 11.57 -9.81
CA ALA A 91 12.52 10.39 -10.28
C ALA A 91 13.48 9.86 -9.22
N LEU A 92 13.41 8.57 -8.96
CA LEU A 92 14.22 7.88 -7.96
C LEU A 92 15.39 7.11 -8.60
N PRO A 93 16.54 7.00 -7.93
CA PRO A 93 17.69 6.26 -8.43
C PRO A 93 17.44 4.75 -8.49
N ALA A 94 16.58 4.20 -7.61
CA ALA A 94 16.28 2.78 -7.51
C ALA A 94 14.88 2.54 -6.93
N GLU A 95 14.34 1.35 -7.08
CA GLU A 95 13.18 0.88 -6.31
C GLU A 95 13.57 0.64 -4.84
N GLY A 96 12.61 0.78 -3.93
CA GLY A 96 12.84 0.54 -2.51
C GLY A 96 11.93 1.35 -1.59
N ASN A 97 12.33 1.46 -0.34
CA ASN A 97 11.62 2.24 0.67
C ASN A 97 12.23 3.63 0.78
N TYR A 98 11.38 4.63 0.76
CA TYR A 98 11.79 6.03 0.87
C TYR A 98 11.02 6.71 2.00
N ARG A 99 11.74 7.35 2.91
CA ARG A 99 11.16 8.29 3.86
C ARG A 99 10.84 9.57 3.11
N VAL A 100 9.59 9.97 3.18
CA VAL A 100 9.12 11.26 2.68
C VAL A 100 8.81 12.14 3.87
N THR A 101 9.40 13.31 3.90
CA THR A 101 9.14 14.36 4.91
C THR A 101 8.54 15.55 4.18
N VAL A 102 7.35 15.98 4.61
CA VAL A 102 6.64 17.09 4.00
C VAL A 102 6.48 18.20 5.05
N VAL A 103 6.87 19.41 4.67
CA VAL A 103 6.59 20.62 5.43
C VAL A 103 5.36 21.29 4.83
N LEU A 104 4.32 21.41 5.64
CA LEU A 104 3.03 22.00 5.28
C LEU A 104 2.77 23.27 6.06
N THR A 105 2.15 24.26 5.45
CA THR A 105 1.66 25.46 6.11
C THR A 105 0.15 25.61 5.90
N ARG A 106 -0.43 26.60 6.55
CA ARG A 106 -1.87 26.87 6.48
C ARG A 106 -2.13 28.18 5.74
N VAL A 107 -2.98 28.09 4.72
CA VAL A 107 -3.39 29.28 3.93
C VAL A 107 -4.68 29.89 4.47
N ASP A 108 -5.68 29.04 4.76
CA ASP A 108 -7.00 29.43 5.20
C ASP A 108 -7.45 28.64 6.43
N GLY A 109 -7.81 29.32 7.50
CA GLY A 109 -8.48 28.72 8.66
C GLY A 109 -7.78 27.42 9.15
N LYS A 110 -8.55 26.36 9.35
CA LYS A 110 -8.11 25.03 9.80
C LYS A 110 -8.38 23.95 8.76
N SER A 111 -8.04 24.21 7.50
CA SER A 111 -8.25 23.22 6.45
C SER A 111 -7.26 22.05 6.60
N PRO A 112 -7.74 20.82 6.78
CA PRO A 112 -6.87 19.68 6.83
C PRO A 112 -6.30 19.35 5.45
N VAL A 113 -5.11 18.73 5.45
CA VAL A 113 -4.43 18.21 4.27
C VAL A 113 -4.38 16.70 4.37
N THR A 114 -4.74 16.03 3.28
CA THR A 114 -4.58 14.58 3.10
C THR A 114 -3.48 14.36 2.06
N ILE A 115 -2.54 13.48 2.36
CA ILE A 115 -1.47 13.12 1.42
C ILE A 115 -1.66 11.66 1.02
N LYS A 116 -1.68 11.43 -0.29
CA LYS A 116 -1.65 10.09 -0.87
C LYS A 116 -0.39 9.93 -1.72
N ALA A 117 0.04 8.69 -1.93
CA ALA A 117 1.22 8.39 -2.75
C ALA A 117 0.90 7.36 -3.83
N GLU A 118 1.61 7.40 -4.94
CA GLU A 118 1.49 6.44 -6.03
C GLU A 118 0.04 6.34 -6.55
N LEU A 119 -0.53 5.15 -6.59
CA LEU A 119 -1.94 4.95 -6.91
C LEU A 119 -2.85 5.25 -5.70
N ARG A 120 -2.84 6.49 -5.22
CA ARG A 120 -3.77 6.97 -4.18
C ARG A 120 -3.64 6.25 -2.81
N ARG A 121 -2.49 5.64 -2.48
CA ARG A 121 -2.27 5.07 -1.15
C ARG A 121 -2.34 6.15 -0.09
N LEU A 122 -3.19 5.99 0.92
CA LEU A 122 -3.34 6.95 2.02
C LEU A 122 -2.09 6.95 2.89
N MET A 123 -1.38 8.06 2.93
CA MET A 123 -0.18 8.22 3.74
C MET A 123 -0.43 9.08 4.98
N VAL A 124 -1.15 10.18 4.82
CA VAL A 124 -1.49 11.11 5.89
C VAL A 124 -2.97 11.49 5.77
N ASP A 125 -3.71 11.27 6.84
CA ASP A 125 -5.14 11.58 6.91
C ASP A 125 -5.39 12.83 7.75
N GLN A 126 -6.11 13.80 7.17
CA GLN A 126 -6.66 14.99 7.85
C GLN A 126 -5.63 15.74 8.74
N PHE A 127 -4.40 15.90 8.28
CA PHE A 127 -3.38 16.67 8.97
C PHE A 127 -3.70 18.18 8.94
N VAL A 128 -3.76 18.82 10.10
CA VAL A 128 -4.05 20.25 10.20
C VAL A 128 -2.77 21.01 10.55
N PRO A 129 -2.07 21.62 9.58
CA PRO A 129 -0.84 22.35 9.85
C PRO A 129 -1.13 23.68 10.56
N SER A 130 -0.14 24.17 11.32
CA SER A 130 -0.11 25.53 11.87
C SER A 130 0.27 26.56 10.80
N ALA A 131 0.06 27.84 11.11
CA ALA A 131 0.48 28.91 10.20
C ALA A 131 2.01 29.08 10.14
N SER A 132 2.74 28.60 11.15
CA SER A 132 4.21 28.58 11.17
C SER A 132 4.83 27.40 10.43
N GLY A 133 3.99 26.50 9.92
CA GLY A 133 4.41 25.28 9.25
C GLY A 133 4.69 24.12 10.19
N ASP A 134 4.15 22.98 9.88
CA ASP A 134 4.37 21.71 10.58
C ASP A 134 4.88 20.64 9.63
N THR A 135 5.50 19.63 10.19
CA THR A 135 6.13 18.56 9.43
C THR A 135 5.40 17.24 9.67
N CYS A 136 5.12 16.49 8.61
CA CYS A 136 4.71 15.11 8.70
C CYS A 136 5.67 14.21 7.91
N ALA A 137 5.80 12.94 8.32
CA ALA A 137 6.65 11.97 7.65
C ALA A 137 5.96 10.62 7.51
N PHE A 138 6.26 9.92 6.42
CA PHE A 138 5.75 8.58 6.11
C PHE A 138 6.75 7.83 5.24
N ILE A 139 6.53 6.53 5.03
CA ILE A 139 7.38 5.72 4.16
C ILE A 139 6.60 5.30 2.92
N VAL A 140 7.15 5.58 1.74
CA VAL A 140 6.62 5.12 0.45
C VAL A 140 7.51 3.99 -0.06
N ASN A 141 6.90 2.87 -0.42
CA ASN A 141 7.56 1.82 -1.20
C ASN A 141 7.27 2.03 -2.67
N THR A 142 8.34 2.08 -3.47
CA THR A 142 8.28 2.13 -4.93
C THR A 142 8.89 0.86 -5.51
N ARG A 143 8.40 0.43 -6.67
CA ARG A 143 8.81 -0.80 -7.31
C ARG A 143 8.79 -0.71 -8.82
N THR A 144 9.59 -1.56 -9.47
CA THR A 144 9.56 -1.80 -10.90
C THR A 144 9.15 -3.25 -11.17
N PRO A 145 8.73 -3.62 -12.38
CA PRO A 145 8.40 -5.02 -12.68
C PRO A 145 9.62 -5.95 -12.71
N LYS A 146 10.83 -5.42 -12.57
CA LYS A 146 12.08 -6.21 -12.58
C LYS A 146 12.16 -7.13 -11.36
N ILE A 147 12.46 -8.40 -11.60
CA ILE A 147 12.77 -9.41 -10.58
C ILE A 147 14.27 -9.62 -10.58
N VAL A 148 14.89 -9.41 -9.43
CA VAL A 148 16.33 -9.69 -9.23
C VAL A 148 16.50 -11.17 -8.85
N ALA A 149 17.56 -11.81 -9.32
CA ALA A 149 17.86 -13.17 -8.90
C ALA A 149 18.19 -13.20 -7.40
N ALA A 150 17.51 -14.08 -6.64
CA ALA A 150 17.70 -14.23 -5.20
C ALA A 150 17.41 -15.68 -4.77
N GLY A 151 18.40 -16.37 -4.22
CA GLY A 151 18.25 -17.78 -3.86
C GLY A 151 17.78 -18.63 -5.05
N ALA A 152 16.62 -19.26 -4.94
CA ALA A 152 16.01 -20.04 -6.01
C ALA A 152 15.24 -19.20 -7.06
N ILE A 153 15.02 -17.91 -6.79
CA ILE A 153 14.29 -17.01 -7.70
C ILE A 153 15.19 -16.62 -8.86
N LYS A 154 14.73 -16.89 -10.09
CA LYS A 154 15.43 -16.48 -11.30
C LYS A 154 15.09 -15.03 -11.65
N ALA A 155 16.08 -14.28 -12.14
CA ALA A 155 15.87 -12.95 -12.71
C ALA A 155 14.78 -12.95 -13.79
N GLY A 156 14.09 -11.84 -13.97
CA GLY A 156 13.04 -11.68 -14.97
C GLY A 156 12.18 -10.47 -14.69
N ILE A 157 10.92 -10.56 -15.08
CA ILE A 157 9.92 -9.50 -14.89
C ILE A 157 8.61 -10.10 -14.39
N VAL A 158 7.83 -9.29 -13.66
CA VAL A 158 6.42 -9.56 -13.36
C VAL A 158 5.63 -9.47 -14.66
N MET A 159 4.75 -10.42 -14.91
CA MET A 159 3.85 -10.37 -16.07
C MET A 159 2.65 -9.45 -15.78
N LEU A 160 2.86 -8.16 -16.03
CA LEU A 160 1.84 -7.13 -15.82
C LEU A 160 0.63 -7.33 -16.75
N LYS A 161 -0.56 -6.96 -16.27
CA LYS A 161 -1.80 -6.96 -17.07
C LYS A 161 -1.85 -5.74 -17.96
N ALA A 162 -1.73 -5.91 -19.28
CA ALA A 162 -1.86 -4.83 -20.23
C ALA A 162 -3.34 -4.67 -20.69
N PRO A 163 -3.84 -3.45 -20.94
CA PRO A 163 -3.17 -2.15 -20.72
C PRO A 163 -3.25 -1.64 -19.27
N ARG A 164 -3.95 -2.35 -18.37
CA ARG A 164 -4.24 -1.89 -17.01
C ARG A 164 -2.97 -1.46 -16.27
N GLU A 165 -2.07 -2.40 -15.95
CA GLU A 165 -0.87 -2.08 -15.16
C GLU A 165 0.23 -1.41 -15.98
N THR A 166 0.21 -1.53 -17.32
CA THR A 166 1.27 -0.98 -18.17
C THR A 166 0.99 0.45 -18.64
N VAL A 167 -0.25 0.93 -18.51
CA VAL A 167 -0.69 2.27 -18.94
C VAL A 167 -1.49 2.95 -17.83
N GLN A 168 -2.60 2.36 -17.39
CA GLN A 168 -3.52 3.01 -16.45
C GLN A 168 -2.94 3.11 -15.04
N GLU A 169 -2.23 2.08 -14.60
CA GLU A 169 -1.61 1.95 -13.27
C GLU A 169 -0.08 2.00 -13.34
N ALA A 170 0.49 2.61 -14.38
CA ALA A 170 1.93 2.65 -14.60
C ALA A 170 2.71 3.25 -13.42
N TRP A 171 2.12 4.20 -12.69
CA TRP A 171 2.72 4.79 -11.48
C TRP A 171 3.07 3.77 -10.39
N ALA A 172 2.38 2.60 -10.36
CA ALA A 172 2.71 1.54 -9.42
C ALA A 172 3.99 0.77 -9.77
N TRP A 173 4.52 0.92 -11.00
CA TRP A 173 5.58 0.09 -11.56
C TRP A 173 6.69 0.89 -12.25
N ASP A 174 6.76 2.18 -12.04
CA ASP A 174 7.77 3.06 -12.64
C ASP A 174 8.93 3.36 -11.69
N LYS A 175 9.70 4.40 -11.99
CA LYS A 175 10.83 4.88 -11.17
C LYS A 175 10.54 6.25 -10.55
N LEU A 176 9.30 6.66 -10.53
CA LEU A 176 8.90 7.92 -9.91
C LEU A 176 8.38 7.63 -8.49
N LEU A 177 8.42 8.63 -7.67
CA LEU A 177 7.63 8.74 -6.45
C LEU A 177 6.66 9.88 -6.67
N THR A 178 5.38 9.55 -6.74
CA THR A 178 4.30 10.52 -6.99
C THR A 178 3.51 10.76 -5.71
N LEU A 179 3.33 12.03 -5.35
CA LEU A 179 2.56 12.48 -4.19
C LEU A 179 1.31 13.24 -4.66
N GLU A 180 0.17 12.91 -4.10
CA GLU A 180 -1.07 13.70 -4.19
C GLU A 180 -1.23 14.53 -2.92
N PHE A 181 -1.34 15.85 -3.06
CA PHE A 181 -1.72 16.77 -1.99
C PHE A 181 -3.18 17.15 -2.17
N ASN A 182 -4.02 16.74 -1.24
CA ASN A 182 -5.47 16.85 -1.32
C ASN A 182 -6.05 17.58 -0.11
N GLY A 183 -7.18 18.22 -0.31
CA GLY A 183 -7.85 19.05 0.68
C GLY A 183 -8.39 20.33 0.03
N ARG A 184 -8.92 21.23 0.83
CA ARG A 184 -9.52 22.46 0.32
C ARG A 184 -8.48 23.46 -0.22
N ALA A 185 -7.33 23.56 0.46
CA ALA A 185 -6.23 24.44 0.07
C ALA A 185 -4.92 23.88 0.64
N PRO A 186 -4.45 22.72 0.16
CA PRO A 186 -3.18 22.17 0.61
C PRO A 186 -2.04 23.12 0.24
N ALA A 187 -1.18 23.45 1.19
CA ALA A 187 -0.06 24.34 0.99
C ALA A 187 1.24 23.66 1.44
N VAL A 188 2.11 23.43 0.48
CA VAL A 188 3.37 22.70 0.64
C VAL A 188 4.53 23.67 0.58
N CYS A 189 5.35 23.68 1.66
CA CYS A 189 6.60 24.45 1.73
C CYS A 189 7.78 23.62 1.20
N ALA A 190 7.90 22.36 1.61
CA ALA A 190 9.03 21.52 1.18
C ALA A 190 8.67 20.05 1.18
N VAL A 191 9.42 19.29 0.36
CA VAL A 191 9.40 17.82 0.32
C VAL A 191 10.83 17.32 0.34
N GLU A 192 11.14 16.43 1.30
CA GLU A 192 12.38 15.67 1.32
C GLU A 192 12.11 14.19 1.07
N ILE A 193 12.92 13.55 0.24
CA ILE A 193 12.80 12.13 -0.11
C ILE A 193 14.17 11.49 0.09
N GLU A 194 14.26 10.52 0.99
CA GLU A 194 15.52 9.82 1.27
C GLU A 194 15.30 8.31 1.33
N PRO A 195 16.21 7.51 0.76
CA PRO A 195 16.14 6.06 0.88
C PRO A 195 16.32 5.65 2.34
N VAL A 196 15.53 4.65 2.79
CA VAL A 196 15.55 4.21 4.17
C VAL A 196 15.47 2.69 4.28
N GLU A 197 16.22 2.13 5.23
CA GLU A 197 16.15 0.73 5.59
C GLU A 197 15.19 0.56 6.77
N VAL A 198 13.98 0.09 6.47
CA VAL A 198 12.94 -0.24 7.46
C VAL A 198 12.31 -1.59 7.09
N PRO A 199 11.67 -2.29 8.04
CA PRO A 199 10.88 -3.47 7.72
C PRO A 199 9.80 -3.15 6.67
N THR A 200 9.47 -4.15 5.85
CA THR A 200 8.45 -4.02 4.82
C THR A 200 7.29 -4.96 5.09
N LEU A 201 6.09 -4.43 5.09
CA LEU A 201 4.84 -5.17 5.03
C LEU A 201 4.39 -5.27 3.56
N PHE A 202 4.63 -6.42 2.96
CA PHE A 202 4.11 -6.74 1.64
C PHE A 202 2.63 -7.12 1.73
N LEU A 203 1.83 -6.63 0.80
CA LEU A 203 0.45 -7.05 0.61
C LEU A 203 0.33 -7.80 -0.71
N LEU A 204 -0.39 -8.90 -0.72
CA LEU A 204 -0.69 -9.69 -1.91
C LEU A 204 -2.15 -10.13 -1.86
N GLY A 205 -2.87 -9.92 -2.95
CA GLY A 205 -4.29 -10.18 -3.00
C GLY A 205 -4.93 -9.75 -4.31
N ASP A 206 -6.24 -9.62 -4.27
CA ASP A 206 -7.07 -9.25 -5.41
C ASP A 206 -7.50 -7.76 -5.39
N SER A 207 -8.59 -7.43 -6.12
CA SER A 207 -9.14 -6.07 -6.24
C SER A 207 -9.54 -5.44 -4.90
N THR A 208 -9.74 -6.24 -3.87
CA THR A 208 -10.13 -5.77 -2.53
C THR A 208 -8.93 -5.42 -1.64
N VAL A 209 -7.71 -5.68 -2.13
CA VAL A 209 -6.43 -5.39 -1.47
C VAL A 209 -5.57 -4.40 -2.26
N CYS A 210 -5.63 -4.43 -3.61
CA CYS A 210 -4.74 -3.66 -4.48
C CYS A 210 -5.01 -2.16 -4.45
N ASP A 211 -4.01 -1.39 -4.85
CA ASP A 211 -4.17 0.04 -5.08
C ASP A 211 -5.07 0.25 -6.30
N GLN A 212 -6.21 0.92 -6.13
CA GLN A 212 -7.14 1.26 -7.21
C GLN A 212 -6.79 2.64 -7.76
N MET A 213 -6.61 2.75 -9.07
CA MET A 213 -6.24 4.01 -9.72
C MET A 213 -7.36 5.06 -9.65
N HIS A 214 -8.62 4.63 -9.71
CA HIS A 214 -9.75 5.51 -9.92
C HIS A 214 -10.78 5.45 -8.80
N GLU A 215 -11.31 6.63 -8.43
CA GLU A 215 -12.56 6.71 -7.66
C GLU A 215 -13.73 6.14 -8.49
N PRO A 216 -14.77 5.59 -7.87
CA PRO A 216 -14.97 5.50 -6.43
C PRO A 216 -14.38 4.24 -5.80
N TYR A 217 -13.60 3.46 -6.52
CA TYR A 217 -13.06 2.20 -6.06
C TYR A 217 -11.82 2.40 -5.17
N THR A 218 -11.75 1.63 -4.10
CA THR A 218 -10.64 1.63 -3.14
C THR A 218 -10.53 0.25 -2.49
N SER A 219 -9.44 -0.01 -1.79
CA SER A 219 -9.22 -1.23 -1.02
C SER A 219 -8.70 -0.94 0.38
N TRP A 220 -8.80 -1.94 1.29
CA TRP A 220 -8.21 -1.80 2.62
C TRP A 220 -6.67 -1.69 2.56
N GLY A 221 -6.03 -2.37 1.60
CA GLY A 221 -4.57 -2.30 1.44
C GLY A 221 -4.08 -0.92 1.03
N GLN A 222 -4.89 -0.19 0.26
CA GLN A 222 -4.62 1.18 -0.16
C GLN A 222 -4.78 2.17 1.01
N MET A 223 -5.65 1.89 1.98
CA MET A 223 -5.86 2.73 3.16
C MET A 223 -4.91 2.42 4.32
N LEU A 224 -4.38 1.20 4.39
CA LEU A 224 -3.59 0.71 5.52
C LEU A 224 -2.37 1.58 5.89
N PRO A 225 -1.58 2.15 4.95
CA PRO A 225 -0.40 2.93 5.30
C PRO A 225 -0.69 4.13 6.20
N GLY A 226 -1.88 4.76 6.07
CA GLY A 226 -2.31 5.90 6.90
C GLY A 226 -2.45 5.59 8.40
N PHE A 227 -2.47 4.32 8.78
CA PHE A 227 -2.58 3.86 10.17
C PHE A 227 -1.22 3.49 10.79
N LEU A 228 -0.14 3.57 10.03
CA LEU A 228 1.18 3.10 10.45
C LEU A 228 2.14 4.25 10.72
N LYS A 229 3.09 4.01 11.62
CA LYS A 229 4.20 4.92 11.92
C LYS A 229 5.20 4.94 10.76
N PRO A 230 5.99 6.04 10.59
CA PRO A 230 7.04 6.12 9.57
C PRO A 230 8.29 5.27 9.92
N GLU A 231 8.07 4.05 10.39
CA GLU A 231 9.08 3.08 10.80
C GLU A 231 8.91 1.74 10.06
N ILE A 232 7.88 1.62 9.22
CA ILE A 232 7.59 0.47 8.38
C ILE A 232 7.07 0.93 7.02
N ALA A 233 7.45 0.24 5.96
CA ALA A 233 6.92 0.45 4.62
C ALA A 233 5.75 -0.51 4.33
N VAL A 234 4.76 -0.08 3.55
CA VAL A 234 3.75 -0.96 2.95
C VAL A 234 4.00 -1.05 1.45
N ALA A 235 4.27 -2.27 0.97
CA ALA A 235 4.49 -2.59 -0.43
C ALA A 235 3.31 -3.40 -0.98
N ASN A 236 2.35 -2.73 -1.63
CA ASN A 236 1.13 -3.38 -2.10
C ASN A 236 1.34 -3.99 -3.49
N HIS A 237 1.53 -5.31 -3.55
CA HIS A 237 1.71 -6.10 -4.78
C HIS A 237 0.43 -6.80 -5.24
N ALA A 238 -0.70 -6.55 -4.60
CA ALA A 238 -2.00 -7.07 -5.00
C ALA A 238 -2.44 -6.48 -6.34
N GLU A 239 -3.35 -7.18 -7.02
CA GLU A 239 -3.87 -6.74 -8.31
C GLU A 239 -5.29 -7.26 -8.56
N SER A 240 -6.11 -6.44 -9.21
CA SER A 240 -7.49 -6.77 -9.55
C SER A 240 -7.60 -8.05 -10.39
N GLY A 241 -8.57 -8.89 -10.02
CA GLY A 241 -8.83 -10.15 -10.72
C GLY A 241 -7.80 -11.25 -10.50
N GLU A 242 -6.89 -11.09 -9.53
CA GLU A 242 -5.89 -12.11 -9.20
C GLU A 242 -6.45 -13.22 -8.30
N THR A 243 -5.88 -14.41 -8.46
CA THR A 243 -5.99 -15.58 -7.60
C THR A 243 -4.61 -15.92 -7.03
N TYR A 244 -4.52 -16.84 -6.06
CA TYR A 244 -3.22 -17.40 -5.64
C TYR A 244 -2.45 -17.96 -6.83
N ARG A 245 -3.15 -18.67 -7.74
CA ARG A 245 -2.57 -19.24 -8.96
C ARG A 245 -1.98 -18.17 -9.88
N ASP A 246 -2.73 -17.09 -10.10
CA ASP A 246 -2.27 -15.98 -10.95
C ASP A 246 -1.04 -15.31 -10.37
N SER A 247 -0.97 -15.10 -9.05
CA SER A 247 0.19 -14.47 -8.42
C SER A 247 1.48 -15.29 -8.61
N ILE A 248 1.37 -16.64 -8.63
CA ILE A 248 2.48 -17.54 -8.98
C ILE A 248 2.80 -17.42 -10.48
N GLY A 249 1.79 -17.61 -11.32
CA GLY A 249 1.93 -17.62 -12.77
C GLY A 249 2.47 -16.31 -13.33
N ARG A 250 2.06 -15.17 -12.77
CA ARG A 250 2.54 -13.84 -13.16
C ARG A 250 3.81 -13.41 -12.43
N ARG A 251 4.37 -14.27 -11.59
CA ARG A 251 5.62 -14.05 -10.86
C ARG A 251 5.57 -12.89 -9.84
N ARG A 252 4.38 -12.57 -9.29
CA ARG A 252 4.24 -11.57 -8.25
C ARG A 252 4.86 -12.05 -6.93
N LEU A 253 4.63 -13.33 -6.59
CA LEU A 253 5.31 -13.96 -5.45
C LEU A 253 6.84 -13.91 -5.62
N ASP A 254 7.36 -14.25 -6.81
CA ASP A 254 8.81 -14.17 -7.09
C ASP A 254 9.34 -12.76 -6.87
N LYS A 255 8.61 -11.73 -7.33
CA LYS A 255 9.00 -10.32 -7.12
C LYS A 255 9.13 -10.00 -5.65
N ILE A 256 8.13 -10.34 -4.83
CA ILE A 256 8.16 -10.11 -3.38
C ILE A 256 9.35 -10.84 -2.76
N ILE A 257 9.50 -12.13 -3.01
CA ILE A 257 10.56 -12.94 -2.42
C ILE A 257 11.96 -12.45 -2.85
N SER A 258 12.10 -11.91 -4.07
CA SER A 258 13.38 -11.40 -4.58
C SER A 258 13.91 -10.16 -3.85
N VAL A 259 13.04 -9.43 -3.15
CA VAL A 259 13.38 -8.20 -2.40
C VAL A 259 13.09 -8.30 -0.91
N MET A 260 12.42 -9.37 -0.47
CA MET A 260 12.09 -9.63 0.94
C MET A 260 13.34 -9.85 1.77
N LYS A 261 13.39 -9.22 2.94
CA LYS A 261 14.45 -9.40 3.94
C LYS A 261 13.95 -10.21 5.13
N PRO A 262 14.82 -10.90 5.86
CA PRO A 262 14.43 -11.54 7.11
C PRO A 262 13.76 -10.53 8.06
N GLY A 263 12.62 -10.92 8.62
CA GLY A 263 11.80 -10.07 9.48
C GLY A 263 10.75 -9.21 8.76
N ASP A 264 10.73 -9.20 7.43
CA ASP A 264 9.63 -8.60 6.66
C ASP A 264 8.34 -9.46 6.77
N TRP A 265 7.22 -8.86 6.40
CA TRP A 265 5.91 -9.49 6.50
C TRP A 265 5.24 -9.63 5.13
N LEU A 266 4.48 -10.70 4.93
CA LEU A 266 3.56 -10.83 3.81
C LEU A 266 2.14 -11.09 4.32
N PHE A 267 1.23 -10.15 4.07
CA PHE A 267 -0.21 -10.32 4.26
C PHE A 267 -0.83 -10.80 2.95
N MET A 268 -1.57 -11.90 3.01
CA MET A 268 -2.17 -12.56 1.83
C MET A 268 -3.68 -12.67 1.98
N GLN A 269 -4.43 -12.07 1.04
CA GLN A 269 -5.89 -12.18 1.00
C GLN A 269 -6.36 -12.42 -0.42
N PHE A 270 -6.87 -13.60 -0.70
CA PHE A 270 -7.50 -14.02 -1.95
C PHE A 270 -8.79 -14.79 -1.66
N GLY A 271 -9.59 -15.07 -2.68
CA GLY A 271 -10.82 -15.88 -2.55
C GLY A 271 -11.91 -15.44 -3.51
N HIS A 272 -12.15 -14.13 -3.69
CA HIS A 272 -13.19 -13.61 -4.57
C HIS A 272 -13.07 -14.15 -6.00
N ASN A 273 -11.85 -14.19 -6.55
CA ASN A 273 -11.59 -14.68 -7.88
C ASN A 273 -11.33 -16.19 -7.92
N ASP A 274 -10.80 -16.76 -6.82
CA ASP A 274 -10.53 -18.20 -6.73
C ASP A 274 -11.82 -19.02 -6.83
N GLN A 275 -12.97 -18.47 -6.44
CA GLN A 275 -14.28 -19.11 -6.64
C GLN A 275 -14.57 -19.47 -8.09
N LYS A 276 -14.05 -18.72 -9.06
CA LYS A 276 -14.21 -18.99 -10.49
C LYS A 276 -13.57 -20.30 -10.92
N GLN A 277 -12.60 -20.80 -10.16
CA GLN A 277 -11.96 -22.10 -10.43
C GLN A 277 -12.95 -23.26 -10.25
N ILE A 278 -13.91 -23.15 -9.35
CA ILE A 278 -14.97 -24.15 -9.15
C ILE A 278 -15.85 -24.24 -10.40
N ALA A 279 -16.34 -23.11 -10.89
CA ALA A 279 -17.20 -23.05 -12.07
C ALA A 279 -16.49 -23.56 -13.33
N ALA A 280 -15.17 -23.35 -13.41
CA ALA A 280 -14.34 -23.86 -14.52
C ALA A 280 -13.93 -25.33 -14.34
N GLY A 281 -14.25 -25.98 -13.23
CA GLY A 281 -13.83 -27.35 -12.94
C GLY A 281 -12.34 -27.50 -12.62
N ASN A 282 -11.65 -26.42 -12.26
CA ASN A 282 -10.18 -26.35 -12.09
C ASN A 282 -9.73 -26.34 -10.63
N GLY A 283 -10.62 -26.60 -9.68
CA GLY A 283 -10.29 -26.66 -8.25
C GLY A 283 -11.34 -26.03 -7.37
N GLY A 284 -10.97 -25.70 -6.13
CA GLY A 284 -11.85 -25.14 -5.12
C GLY A 284 -11.14 -24.83 -3.80
N PRO A 285 -11.91 -24.41 -2.77
CA PRO A 285 -11.33 -23.89 -1.52
C PRO A 285 -10.44 -24.91 -0.80
N PHE A 286 -10.88 -26.16 -0.69
CA PHE A 286 -10.17 -27.24 0.05
C PHE A 286 -9.19 -28.03 -0.82
N THR A 287 -8.90 -27.60 -2.02
CA THR A 287 -7.97 -28.25 -2.96
C THR A 287 -6.92 -27.27 -3.47
N THR A 288 -7.14 -26.65 -4.64
CA THR A 288 -6.17 -25.74 -5.28
C THR A 288 -5.89 -24.50 -4.45
N TYR A 289 -6.90 -23.87 -3.87
CA TYR A 289 -6.74 -22.67 -3.05
C TYR A 289 -5.83 -22.92 -1.84
N GLN A 290 -6.06 -24.02 -1.08
CA GLN A 290 -5.18 -24.41 0.02
C GLN A 290 -3.77 -24.74 -0.45
N ALA A 291 -3.63 -25.49 -1.54
CA ALA A 291 -2.33 -25.90 -2.06
C ALA A 291 -1.49 -24.68 -2.52
N GLU A 292 -2.10 -23.75 -3.23
CA GLU A 292 -1.46 -22.55 -3.74
C GLU A 292 -1.09 -21.58 -2.60
N MET A 293 -1.94 -21.45 -1.57
CA MET A 293 -1.63 -20.69 -0.35
C MET A 293 -0.41 -21.25 0.37
N LYS A 294 -0.30 -22.57 0.53
CA LYS A 294 0.87 -23.22 1.15
C LYS A 294 2.18 -22.93 0.38
N VAL A 295 2.12 -22.82 -0.95
CA VAL A 295 3.28 -22.42 -1.76
C VAL A 295 3.79 -21.02 -1.35
N HIS A 296 2.87 -20.07 -1.13
CA HIS A 296 3.21 -18.71 -0.69
C HIS A 296 3.82 -18.71 0.71
N ILE A 297 3.17 -19.38 1.67
CA ILE A 297 3.65 -19.47 3.05
C ILE A 297 5.07 -20.08 3.08
N ALA A 298 5.28 -21.17 2.36
CA ALA A 298 6.57 -21.83 2.29
C ALA A 298 7.66 -20.93 1.66
N ALA A 299 7.31 -20.12 0.66
CA ALA A 299 8.25 -19.17 0.04
C ALA A 299 8.67 -18.08 1.02
N VAL A 300 7.72 -17.50 1.75
CA VAL A 300 7.96 -16.47 2.78
C VAL A 300 8.83 -17.01 3.91
N LYS A 301 8.49 -18.18 4.45
CA LYS A 301 9.28 -18.84 5.51
C LYS A 301 10.74 -19.09 5.08
N ARG A 302 10.95 -19.55 3.83
CA ARG A 302 12.32 -19.74 3.29
C ARG A 302 13.10 -18.44 3.14
N ALA A 303 12.43 -17.31 2.90
CA ALA A 303 13.06 -15.99 2.83
C ALA A 303 13.31 -15.39 4.22
N GLY A 304 12.90 -16.06 5.31
CA GLY A 304 13.02 -15.56 6.68
C GLY A 304 11.97 -14.50 7.05
N GLY A 305 10.93 -14.37 6.24
CA GLY A 305 9.81 -13.46 6.47
C GLY A 305 8.67 -14.11 7.30
N HIS A 306 7.70 -13.30 7.67
CA HIS A 306 6.50 -13.67 8.42
C HIS A 306 5.27 -13.68 7.49
N ALA A 307 4.69 -14.84 7.26
CA ALA A 307 3.43 -14.97 6.51
C ALA A 307 2.23 -14.79 7.43
N VAL A 308 1.23 -14.03 6.99
CA VAL A 308 -0.07 -13.87 7.65
C VAL A 308 -1.17 -14.15 6.62
N VAL A 309 -2.06 -15.06 6.95
CA VAL A 309 -3.22 -15.40 6.12
C VAL A 309 -4.41 -14.55 6.55
N ILE A 310 -5.09 -13.94 5.59
CA ILE A 310 -6.27 -13.13 5.82
C ILE A 310 -7.42 -13.73 5.01
N SER A 311 -8.57 -14.03 5.67
CA SER A 311 -9.76 -14.47 4.94
C SER A 311 -10.36 -13.30 4.14
N SER A 312 -10.93 -13.61 2.95
CA SER A 312 -11.63 -12.60 2.14
C SER A 312 -12.83 -12.05 2.90
N MET A 313 -13.04 -10.73 2.83
CA MET A 313 -14.26 -10.10 3.32
C MET A 313 -15.48 -10.63 2.57
N GLU A 314 -16.66 -10.55 3.20
CA GLU A 314 -17.92 -10.94 2.58
C GLU A 314 -18.33 -9.97 1.46
N ARG A 315 -19.18 -10.45 0.55
CA ARG A 315 -19.91 -9.58 -0.35
C ARG A 315 -21.15 -9.00 0.35
N ARG A 316 -21.56 -7.82 -0.07
CA ARG A 316 -22.79 -7.19 0.44
C ARG A 316 -24.03 -7.88 -0.18
N GLY A 317 -24.58 -8.82 0.56
CA GLY A 317 -25.85 -9.50 0.25
C GLY A 317 -26.57 -9.81 1.54
N PHE A 318 -27.80 -9.32 1.70
CA PHE A 318 -28.59 -9.50 2.92
C PHE A 318 -29.77 -10.42 2.69
N ASP A 319 -30.10 -11.23 3.70
CA ASP A 319 -31.35 -11.98 3.75
C ASP A 319 -32.53 -11.08 4.22
N ALA A 320 -33.72 -11.66 4.28
CA ALA A 320 -34.91 -10.95 4.70
C ALA A 320 -34.89 -10.50 6.19
N ASN A 321 -33.99 -11.03 6.98
CA ASN A 321 -33.81 -10.70 8.39
C ASN A 321 -32.71 -9.67 8.64
N GLY A 322 -32.05 -9.19 7.58
CA GLY A 322 -30.97 -8.21 7.67
C GLY A 322 -29.62 -8.82 8.04
N HIS A 323 -29.42 -10.10 7.82
CA HIS A 323 -28.13 -10.77 8.00
C HIS A 323 -27.42 -10.95 6.66
N ILE A 324 -26.09 -10.86 6.67
CA ILE A 324 -25.25 -11.14 5.50
C ILE A 324 -25.39 -12.62 5.12
N VAL A 325 -25.72 -12.84 3.85
CA VAL A 325 -25.72 -14.17 3.22
C VAL A 325 -24.25 -14.57 2.96
N PRO A 326 -23.71 -15.60 3.62
CA PRO A 326 -22.32 -15.99 3.44
C PRO A 326 -22.01 -16.35 1.99
N SER A 327 -21.03 -15.69 1.38
CA SER A 327 -20.64 -15.92 -0.01
C SER A 327 -19.24 -16.55 -0.15
N LEU A 328 -18.41 -16.42 0.88
CA LEU A 328 -17.01 -16.86 0.88
C LEU A 328 -16.64 -17.72 2.11
N ILE A 329 -17.64 -18.28 2.80
CA ILE A 329 -17.44 -19.03 4.05
C ILE A 329 -16.49 -20.22 3.88
N ASP A 330 -16.58 -20.98 2.77
CA ASP A 330 -15.71 -22.12 2.50
C ASP A 330 -14.25 -21.69 2.26
N TYR A 331 -14.05 -20.52 1.63
CA TYR A 331 -12.72 -19.94 1.42
C TYR A 331 -12.12 -19.42 2.73
N ALA A 332 -12.95 -18.80 3.59
CA ALA A 332 -12.52 -18.37 4.92
C ALA A 332 -12.14 -19.58 5.80
N GLN A 333 -12.94 -20.65 5.74
CA GLN A 333 -12.64 -21.90 6.46
C GLN A 333 -11.35 -22.55 5.93
N ALA A 334 -11.19 -22.66 4.62
CA ALA A 334 -9.99 -23.21 4.00
C ALA A 334 -8.73 -22.42 4.36
N ALA A 335 -8.82 -21.09 4.42
CA ALA A 335 -7.74 -20.21 4.82
C ALA A 335 -7.36 -20.42 6.31
N ARG A 336 -8.36 -20.53 7.19
CA ARG A 336 -8.15 -20.82 8.62
C ARG A 336 -7.45 -22.16 8.83
N GLU A 337 -7.87 -23.20 8.11
CA GLU A 337 -7.28 -24.54 8.22
C GLU A 337 -5.80 -24.54 7.81
N VAL A 338 -5.48 -23.89 6.68
CA VAL A 338 -4.08 -23.77 6.23
C VAL A 338 -3.24 -22.97 7.21
N ALA A 339 -3.76 -21.85 7.73
CA ALA A 339 -3.03 -21.07 8.73
C ALA A 339 -2.70 -21.88 9.98
N ALA A 340 -3.66 -22.69 10.46
CA ALA A 340 -3.46 -23.57 11.61
C ALA A 340 -2.46 -24.70 11.29
N GLU A 341 -2.57 -25.36 10.13
CA GLU A 341 -1.66 -26.42 9.71
C GLU A 341 -0.23 -25.90 9.54
N GLU A 342 -0.07 -24.72 8.90
CA GLU A 342 1.21 -24.09 8.64
C GLU A 342 1.75 -23.30 9.85
N GLN A 343 1.00 -23.21 10.94
CA GLN A 343 1.37 -22.47 12.15
C GLN A 343 1.75 -21.01 11.85
N VAL A 344 0.91 -20.33 11.07
CA VAL A 344 1.01 -18.89 10.78
C VAL A 344 -0.20 -18.14 11.31
N PRO A 345 -0.07 -16.85 11.64
CA PRO A 345 -1.20 -16.04 12.08
C PRO A 345 -2.34 -16.00 11.05
N PHE A 346 -3.58 -15.92 11.56
CA PHE A 346 -4.79 -15.82 10.77
C PHE A 346 -5.62 -14.62 11.19
N ILE A 347 -5.97 -13.77 10.23
CA ILE A 347 -6.90 -12.65 10.41
C ILE A 347 -8.24 -13.00 9.78
N ASP A 348 -9.30 -13.06 10.59
CA ASP A 348 -10.65 -13.37 10.11
C ASP A 348 -11.39 -12.12 9.64
N LEU A 349 -10.94 -11.57 8.50
CA LEU A 349 -11.59 -10.42 7.89
C LEU A 349 -13.00 -10.76 7.37
N ASN A 350 -13.27 -12.03 7.04
CA ASN A 350 -14.61 -12.49 6.67
C ASN A 350 -15.61 -12.22 7.80
N ALA A 351 -15.31 -12.69 9.00
CA ALA A 351 -16.17 -12.47 10.17
C ALA A 351 -16.24 -10.98 10.57
N MET A 352 -15.14 -10.23 10.45
CA MET A 352 -15.11 -8.81 10.80
C MET A 352 -15.93 -7.96 9.82
N SER A 353 -15.82 -8.21 8.52
CA SER A 353 -16.58 -7.53 7.49
C SER A 353 -18.08 -7.81 7.60
N LYS A 354 -18.45 -9.06 7.89
CA LYS A 354 -19.84 -9.42 8.20
C LYS A 354 -20.40 -8.58 9.33
N LYS A 355 -19.68 -8.48 10.46
CA LYS A 355 -20.09 -7.63 11.59
C LYS A 355 -20.24 -6.18 11.19
N PHE A 356 -19.30 -5.65 10.41
CA PHE A 356 -19.31 -4.28 9.91
C PHE A 356 -20.55 -4.00 9.06
N TYR A 357 -20.85 -4.85 8.07
CA TYR A 357 -21.98 -4.64 7.18
C TYR A 357 -23.33 -4.82 7.92
N GLU A 358 -23.44 -5.80 8.80
CA GLU A 358 -24.62 -6.03 9.61
C GLU A 358 -24.88 -4.87 10.60
N ALA A 359 -23.83 -4.27 11.17
CA ALA A 359 -23.95 -3.09 12.03
C ALA A 359 -24.49 -1.86 11.28
N LEU A 360 -24.13 -1.69 10.01
CA LEU A 360 -24.70 -0.65 9.15
C LEU A 360 -26.13 -1.00 8.68
N GLY A 361 -26.44 -2.29 8.56
CA GLY A 361 -27.68 -2.79 8.03
C GLY A 361 -27.81 -2.70 6.50
N PRO A 362 -28.91 -3.25 5.92
CA PRO A 362 -29.06 -3.39 4.47
C PRO A 362 -28.99 -2.07 3.69
N GLU A 363 -29.51 -0.99 4.24
CA GLU A 363 -29.56 0.32 3.55
C GLU A 363 -28.21 1.06 3.65
N LYS A 364 -27.73 1.29 4.89
CA LYS A 364 -26.55 2.12 5.11
C LYS A 364 -25.25 1.43 4.70
N SER A 365 -25.21 0.09 4.69
CA SER A 365 -24.03 -0.63 4.21
C SER A 365 -23.71 -0.33 2.73
N ALA A 366 -24.71 0.06 1.94
CA ALA A 366 -24.48 0.49 0.55
C ALA A 366 -23.51 1.68 0.45
N LEU A 367 -23.51 2.56 1.46
CA LEU A 367 -22.59 3.71 1.53
C LEU A 367 -21.12 3.33 1.69
N ALA A 368 -20.83 2.09 2.06
CA ALA A 368 -19.44 1.58 2.18
C ALA A 368 -18.89 0.99 0.86
N PHE A 369 -19.75 0.85 -0.15
CA PHE A 369 -19.38 0.24 -1.42
C PHE A 369 -19.38 1.25 -2.56
N ALA A 370 -18.62 0.94 -3.59
CA ALA A 370 -18.58 1.76 -4.80
C ALA A 370 -19.93 1.75 -5.52
N ALA A 371 -20.34 2.89 -6.04
CA ALA A 371 -21.57 3.03 -6.80
C ALA A 371 -21.36 3.97 -8.01
N PRO A 372 -20.52 3.57 -9.01
CA PRO A 372 -20.28 4.38 -10.18
C PRO A 372 -21.60 4.60 -10.95
N GLU A 373 -21.89 5.85 -11.32
CA GLU A 373 -23.16 6.24 -11.99
C GLU A 373 -24.42 5.71 -11.27
N GLY A 374 -24.36 5.58 -9.94
CA GLY A 374 -25.49 5.06 -9.16
C GLY A 374 -25.69 3.55 -9.25
N LYS A 375 -24.84 2.82 -9.94
CA LYS A 375 -24.87 1.35 -10.00
C LYS A 375 -24.12 0.76 -8.81
N GLN A 376 -24.87 0.20 -7.87
CA GLN A 376 -24.31 -0.38 -6.65
C GLN A 376 -23.40 -1.58 -6.96
N ASP A 377 -22.13 -1.49 -6.56
CA ASP A 377 -21.24 -2.64 -6.43
C ASP A 377 -21.45 -3.31 -5.06
N ASN A 378 -21.40 -4.61 -5.00
CA ASN A 378 -21.59 -5.36 -3.76
C ASN A 378 -20.32 -6.12 -3.32
N THR A 379 -19.22 -5.91 -4.01
CA THR A 379 -17.91 -6.52 -3.72
C THR A 379 -16.85 -5.45 -3.44
N HIS A 380 -16.78 -4.42 -4.30
CA HIS A 380 -15.73 -3.41 -4.21
C HIS A 380 -16.18 -2.21 -3.38
N HIS A 381 -15.30 -1.78 -2.49
CA HIS A 381 -15.55 -0.69 -1.57
C HIS A 381 -15.16 0.68 -2.16
N ASN A 382 -15.73 1.71 -1.59
CA ASN A 382 -15.25 3.08 -1.73
C ASN A 382 -14.27 3.45 -0.59
N ASN A 383 -13.85 4.72 -0.53
CA ASN A 383 -12.90 5.19 0.47
C ASN A 383 -13.36 4.91 1.91
N TYR A 384 -14.64 5.14 2.23
CA TYR A 384 -15.17 4.90 3.56
C TYR A 384 -15.13 3.41 3.93
N GLY A 385 -15.68 2.55 3.08
CA GLY A 385 -15.71 1.11 3.37
C GLY A 385 -14.31 0.51 3.47
N SER A 386 -13.39 0.94 2.61
CA SER A 386 -11.99 0.49 2.63
C SER A 386 -11.23 0.98 3.87
N TYR A 387 -11.52 2.20 4.33
CA TYR A 387 -10.95 2.76 5.55
C TYR A 387 -11.38 1.96 6.78
N GLU A 388 -12.69 1.65 6.91
CA GLU A 388 -13.20 0.83 8.00
C GLU A 388 -12.65 -0.60 7.97
N LEU A 389 -12.48 -1.21 6.78
CA LEU A 389 -11.84 -2.52 6.65
C LEU A 389 -10.34 -2.46 7.00
N ALA A 390 -9.63 -1.39 6.66
CA ALA A 390 -8.25 -1.20 7.12
C ALA A 390 -8.17 -1.11 8.65
N ARG A 391 -9.14 -0.47 9.30
CA ARG A 391 -9.25 -0.47 10.78
C ARG A 391 -9.51 -1.88 11.34
N CYS A 392 -10.28 -2.72 10.64
CA CYS A 392 -10.42 -4.13 10.99
C CYS A 392 -9.04 -4.83 10.99
N ILE A 393 -8.24 -4.63 9.93
CA ILE A 393 -6.89 -5.21 9.85
C ILE A 393 -5.99 -4.69 10.98
N VAL A 394 -5.99 -3.37 11.23
CA VAL A 394 -5.21 -2.76 12.33
C VAL A 394 -5.61 -3.34 13.68
N GLN A 395 -6.91 -3.51 13.93
CA GLN A 395 -7.39 -4.12 15.18
C GLN A 395 -6.98 -5.58 15.28
N ALA A 396 -7.11 -6.34 14.18
CA ALA A 396 -6.69 -7.75 14.17
C ALA A 396 -5.19 -7.92 14.41
N ILE A 397 -4.33 -7.02 13.91
CA ILE A 397 -2.89 -7.02 14.22
C ILE A 397 -2.66 -6.91 15.75
N ARG A 398 -3.48 -6.11 16.46
CA ARG A 398 -3.42 -5.98 17.93
C ARG A 398 -3.95 -7.22 18.63
N ASP A 399 -5.09 -7.75 18.19
CA ASP A 399 -5.78 -8.89 18.83
C ASP A 399 -4.96 -10.17 18.68
N GLU A 400 -4.36 -10.40 17.52
CA GLU A 400 -3.45 -11.52 17.24
C GLU A 400 -2.04 -11.31 17.83
N LYS A 401 -1.79 -10.16 18.49
CA LYS A 401 -0.52 -9.81 19.14
C LYS A 401 0.68 -9.92 18.20
N LEU A 402 0.50 -9.56 16.94
CA LEU A 402 1.60 -9.55 15.97
C LEU A 402 2.62 -8.50 16.39
N GLU A 403 3.91 -8.77 16.16
CA GLU A 403 4.98 -7.80 16.41
C GLU A 403 4.81 -6.51 15.60
N LEU A 404 4.06 -6.58 14.50
CA LEU A 404 3.63 -5.43 13.70
C LEU A 404 2.85 -4.37 14.51
N ALA A 405 2.22 -4.75 15.62
CA ALA A 405 1.44 -3.81 16.46
C ALA A 405 2.26 -2.60 16.95
N ARG A 406 3.58 -2.75 17.11
CA ARG A 406 4.48 -1.65 17.50
C ARG A 406 4.56 -0.52 16.47
N PHE A 407 4.26 -0.81 15.21
CA PHE A 407 4.26 0.16 14.11
C PHE A 407 2.91 0.83 13.89
N ILE A 408 1.86 0.43 14.60
CA ILE A 408 0.57 1.13 14.57
C ILE A 408 0.73 2.48 15.26
N ARG A 409 0.13 3.53 14.70
CA ARG A 409 0.11 4.87 15.27
C ARG A 409 -0.48 4.85 16.69
N ASP A 410 0.12 5.62 17.59
CA ASP A 410 -0.23 5.61 19.02
C ASP A 410 -1.56 6.34 19.31
N ASP A 411 -2.00 7.21 18.41
CA ASP A 411 -3.25 7.99 18.52
C ASP A 411 -4.50 7.22 18.09
N LEU A 412 -4.35 5.99 17.57
CA LEU A 412 -5.46 5.18 17.09
C LEU A 412 -6.16 4.46 18.24
N VAL A 413 -7.46 4.72 18.37
CA VAL A 413 -8.33 4.03 19.32
C VAL A 413 -8.62 2.59 18.90
N VAL A 414 -9.04 1.77 19.87
CA VAL A 414 -9.53 0.41 19.63
C VAL A 414 -10.75 0.47 18.70
N PHE A 415 -10.77 -0.40 17.71
CA PHE A 415 -11.85 -0.49 16.73
C PHE A 415 -12.73 -1.72 16.95
N ASP A 416 -14.05 -1.50 16.95
CA ASP A 416 -15.05 -2.56 17.00
C ASP A 416 -15.85 -2.55 15.68
N PRO A 417 -15.74 -3.56 14.81
CA PRO A 417 -16.52 -3.62 13.57
C PRO A 417 -18.04 -3.56 13.75
N ALA A 418 -18.54 -3.88 14.96
CA ALA A 418 -19.96 -3.76 15.30
C ALA A 418 -20.38 -2.29 15.60
N LYS A 419 -19.41 -1.35 15.65
CA LYS A 419 -19.64 0.07 15.91
C LYS A 419 -18.80 0.92 14.95
N PRO A 420 -19.02 0.79 13.64
CA PRO A 420 -18.28 1.59 12.66
C PRO A 420 -18.60 3.09 12.85
N ASP A 421 -17.68 3.93 12.41
CA ASP A 421 -17.93 5.35 12.33
C ASP A 421 -19.05 5.62 11.31
N SER A 422 -19.80 6.71 11.46
CA SER A 422 -20.82 7.03 10.47
C SER A 422 -20.19 7.53 9.17
N PHE A 423 -20.84 7.25 8.04
CA PHE A 423 -20.40 7.75 6.73
C PHE A 423 -20.25 9.29 6.72
N GLU A 424 -21.12 9.99 7.42
CA GLU A 424 -21.13 11.46 7.50
C GLU A 424 -19.90 12.02 8.26
N SER A 425 -19.29 11.23 9.12
CA SER A 425 -18.06 11.62 9.86
C SER A 425 -16.78 11.30 9.10
N PHE A 426 -16.87 10.53 8.02
CA PHE A 426 -15.72 10.17 7.20
C PHE A 426 -15.25 11.36 6.36
N ALA A 427 -13.97 11.70 6.47
CA ALA A 427 -13.45 12.95 5.96
C ALA A 427 -12.30 12.82 4.93
N VAL A 428 -11.82 11.61 4.60
CA VAL A 428 -10.77 11.45 3.57
C VAL A 428 -11.32 11.89 2.22
N PRO A 429 -10.75 12.94 1.59
CA PRO A 429 -11.28 13.47 0.35
C PRO A 429 -11.03 12.49 -0.82
N PRO A 430 -11.96 12.41 -1.79
CA PRO A 430 -11.73 11.64 -3.00
C PRO A 430 -10.61 12.25 -3.83
N SER A 431 -9.89 11.42 -4.57
CA SER A 431 -8.93 11.88 -5.59
C SER A 431 -9.68 12.31 -6.86
N PRO A 432 -9.09 13.18 -7.71
CA PRO A 432 -9.79 13.71 -8.90
C PRO A 432 -10.04 12.66 -10.00
N ASN A 433 -9.35 11.52 -9.97
CA ASN A 433 -9.47 10.50 -11.01
C ASN A 433 -10.66 9.60 -10.76
N PHE A 434 -11.69 9.68 -11.60
CA PHE A 434 -12.90 8.84 -11.55
C PHE A 434 -12.97 7.87 -12.72
N SER A 435 -13.54 6.68 -12.50
CA SER A 435 -13.87 5.73 -13.54
C SER A 435 -15.21 5.05 -13.27
N ASN A 436 -15.98 4.85 -14.34
CA ASN A 436 -17.19 4.05 -14.30
C ASN A 436 -16.91 2.56 -14.56
N GLN A 437 -15.68 2.20 -14.87
CA GLN A 437 -15.28 0.82 -15.12
C GLN A 437 -15.05 0.11 -13.79
N ARG A 438 -15.78 -0.99 -13.61
CA ARG A 438 -15.59 -1.88 -12.46
C ARG A 438 -14.18 -2.49 -12.51
N PRO A 439 -13.48 -2.63 -11.36
CA PRO A 439 -12.24 -3.37 -11.30
C PRO A 439 -12.38 -4.78 -11.85
N LEU A 440 -11.30 -5.33 -12.39
CA LEU A 440 -11.26 -6.73 -12.82
C LEU A 440 -11.46 -7.64 -11.61
N GLY A 441 -12.22 -8.67 -11.79
CA GLY A 441 -12.60 -9.56 -10.71
C GLY A 441 -14.12 -9.73 -10.70
N ASP A 442 -14.73 -10.55 -9.92
CA ASP A 442 -16.19 -10.79 -9.72
C ASP A 442 -17.14 -10.70 -10.93
#